data_a8659f5d780aea140399be40959d5770
#
_entry.id   a8659f5d780aea140399be40959d5770
#
_cell.length_a   1.000
_cell.length_b   1.000
_cell.length_c   1.000
_cell.angle_alpha   90.00
_cell.angle_beta   90.00
_cell.angle_gamma   90.00
#
_symmetry.space_group_name_H-M   'P 1'
#
loop_
_entity.id
_entity.type
_entity.pdbx_description
1 polymer ?
#
loop_
_entity_poly.entity_id
_entity_poly.type
_entity_poly.pdbx_seq_one_letter_code
_entity_poly.pdbx_strand_id
1 'polypeptide(L)'
;MTNKYELELGGRVFEFEFGKIANLADGAVTIKVDDTVLLVTACARDEAMDVDFLPLTVEVQEKSYAAGKMPGGFFKREGRPSEQAILNCRLVDRPLRPLFPKNYHNDTQIAITVLSTDLELPYSSLGILGASMALMVSDIPFNEPVGACEIGYVDGELIVNPTYEQLEVSDLQLTVAGTSEAIMMVEAGANFVSEELLLEALNLAQENNIKMAELQKKIIEDIGKEKNIIEAIEEDTIINSELIDSSSKKLNELYDQGLSKSELSEEKSKLVDELSLIHI
;
A
#
# COMPACT_ATOMS: atom_id res chain seq x y z
N MET A 1 -5.21 -4.02 -27.34
CA MET A 1 -6.53 -3.37 -27.22
C MET A 1 -6.52 -2.57 -25.94
N THR A 2 -7.14 -1.39 -25.92
CA THR A 2 -7.24 -0.57 -24.72
C THR A 2 -8.54 -0.91 -24.01
N ASN A 3 -8.47 -1.24 -22.72
CA ASN A 3 -9.64 -1.53 -21.89
C ASN A 3 -9.86 -0.36 -20.92
N LYS A 4 -11.12 0.05 -20.78
CA LYS A 4 -11.51 1.15 -19.90
C LYS A 4 -12.56 0.70 -18.91
N TYR A 5 -12.41 1.14 -17.66
CA TYR A 5 -13.34 0.90 -16.57
C TYR A 5 -13.56 2.19 -15.80
N GLU A 6 -14.70 2.30 -15.17
CA GLU A 6 -15.10 3.47 -14.41
C GLU A 6 -15.69 3.07 -13.06
N LEU A 7 -15.49 3.90 -12.05
CA LEU A 7 -16.07 3.75 -10.73
C LEU A 7 -16.41 5.12 -10.16
N GLU A 8 -17.60 5.28 -9.65
CA GLU A 8 -18.03 6.50 -8.96
C GLU A 8 -17.76 6.37 -7.46
N LEU A 9 -16.98 7.30 -6.91
CA LEU A 9 -16.62 7.37 -5.49
C LEU A 9 -16.61 8.81 -5.01
N GLY A 10 -17.32 9.10 -3.92
CA GLY A 10 -17.36 10.46 -3.34
C GLY A 10 -17.88 11.51 -4.31
N GLY A 11 -18.80 11.15 -5.22
CA GLY A 11 -19.35 12.06 -6.24
C GLY A 11 -18.43 12.35 -7.42
N ARG A 12 -17.30 11.63 -7.55
CA ARG A 12 -16.33 11.75 -8.66
C ARG A 12 -16.22 10.45 -9.43
N VAL A 13 -15.93 10.55 -10.73
CA VAL A 13 -15.72 9.40 -11.61
C VAL A 13 -14.21 9.12 -11.72
N PHE A 14 -13.84 7.91 -11.33
CA PHE A 14 -12.50 7.36 -11.49
C PHE A 14 -12.46 6.55 -12.78
N GLU A 15 -11.66 6.98 -13.74
CA GLU A 15 -11.45 6.28 -15.00
C GLU A 15 -10.13 5.48 -14.93
N PHE A 16 -10.19 4.21 -15.32
CA PHE A 16 -9.03 3.30 -15.35
C PHE A 16 -8.81 2.82 -16.78
N GLU A 17 -7.61 3.03 -17.32
CA GLU A 17 -7.27 2.65 -18.69
C GLU A 17 -6.05 1.74 -18.72
N PHE A 18 -6.18 0.57 -19.36
CA PHE A 18 -5.13 -0.45 -19.47
C PHE A 18 -4.74 -0.66 -20.93
N GLY A 19 -3.45 -1.04 -21.17
CA GLY A 19 -2.95 -1.41 -22.49
C GLY A 19 -2.74 -0.26 -23.47
N LYS A 20 -2.79 1.00 -23.03
CA LYS A 20 -2.55 2.17 -23.88
C LYS A 20 -1.08 2.58 -23.88
N ILE A 21 -0.50 2.68 -22.71
CA ILE A 21 0.90 3.12 -22.49
C ILE A 21 1.60 2.14 -21.56
N ALA A 22 2.94 2.19 -21.53
CA ALA A 22 3.79 1.36 -20.70
C ALA A 22 3.61 -0.16 -20.94
N ASN A 23 3.41 -0.59 -22.18
CA ASN A 23 3.14 -1.99 -22.56
C ASN A 23 4.32 -2.95 -22.32
N LEU A 24 5.51 -2.45 -21.96
CA LEU A 24 6.68 -3.25 -21.60
C LEU A 24 6.75 -3.57 -20.10
N ALA A 25 5.91 -2.92 -19.28
CA ALA A 25 5.78 -3.27 -17.87
C ALA A 25 4.98 -4.56 -17.70
N ASP A 26 5.19 -5.29 -16.61
CA ASP A 26 4.43 -6.51 -16.31
C ASP A 26 2.96 -6.17 -16.04
N GLY A 27 2.72 -5.06 -15.35
CA GLY A 27 1.40 -4.45 -15.20
C GLY A 27 1.47 -2.93 -15.31
N ALA A 28 0.44 -2.32 -15.91
CA ALA A 28 0.34 -0.87 -16.04
C ALA A 28 -1.12 -0.42 -16.05
N VAL A 29 -1.39 0.69 -15.40
CA VAL A 29 -2.70 1.35 -15.39
C VAL A 29 -2.53 2.85 -15.46
N THR A 30 -3.40 3.51 -16.21
CA THR A 30 -3.60 4.96 -16.15
C THR A 30 -4.87 5.23 -15.36
N ILE A 31 -4.77 6.01 -14.29
CA ILE A 31 -5.91 6.46 -13.49
C ILE A 31 -6.15 7.92 -13.78
N LYS A 32 -7.41 8.26 -14.06
CA LYS A 32 -7.83 9.64 -14.24
C LYS A 32 -9.00 9.95 -13.32
N VAL A 33 -8.89 11.05 -12.59
CA VAL A 33 -9.96 11.64 -11.79
C VAL A 33 -9.95 13.14 -12.08
N ASP A 34 -11.00 13.65 -12.62
CA ASP A 34 -11.09 15.03 -13.13
C ASP A 34 -9.90 15.32 -14.08
N ASP A 35 -9.04 16.31 -13.81
CA ASP A 35 -7.85 16.62 -14.61
C ASP A 35 -6.55 16.01 -14.04
N THR A 36 -6.65 15.29 -12.94
CA THR A 36 -5.51 14.55 -12.37
C THR A 36 -5.38 13.19 -13.04
N VAL A 37 -4.18 12.93 -13.59
CA VAL A 37 -3.85 11.69 -14.31
C VAL A 37 -2.55 11.09 -13.77
N LEU A 38 -2.62 9.84 -13.33
CA LEU A 38 -1.48 9.05 -12.89
C LEU A 38 -1.22 7.90 -13.86
N LEU A 39 0.05 7.64 -14.16
CA LEU A 39 0.50 6.38 -14.73
C LEU A 39 1.16 5.56 -13.61
N VAL A 40 0.67 4.36 -13.39
CA VAL A 40 1.25 3.43 -12.42
C VAL A 40 1.69 2.16 -13.12
N THR A 41 2.93 1.76 -12.90
CA THR A 41 3.52 0.56 -13.49
C THR A 41 4.12 -0.33 -12.41
N ALA A 42 4.02 -1.64 -12.61
CA ALA A 42 4.68 -2.66 -11.81
C ALA A 42 5.57 -3.51 -12.71
N CYS A 43 6.81 -3.71 -12.29
CA CYS A 43 7.78 -4.56 -12.96
C CYS A 43 8.50 -5.41 -11.93
N ALA A 44 8.78 -6.67 -12.27
CA ALA A 44 9.58 -7.56 -11.45
C ALA A 44 10.66 -8.24 -12.28
N ARG A 45 11.77 -8.61 -11.64
CA ARG A 45 12.76 -9.49 -12.25
C ARG A 45 12.29 -10.95 -12.21
N ASP A 46 12.67 -11.72 -13.21
CA ASP A 46 12.33 -13.15 -13.27
C ASP A 46 13.11 -13.97 -12.22
N GLU A 47 14.30 -13.51 -11.83
CA GLU A 47 15.18 -14.21 -10.90
C GLU A 47 15.04 -13.65 -9.48
N ALA A 48 14.94 -14.56 -8.50
CA ALA A 48 14.98 -14.19 -7.09
C ALA A 48 16.37 -13.71 -6.68
N MET A 49 16.41 -12.71 -5.81
CA MET A 49 17.65 -12.23 -5.20
C MET A 49 18.00 -13.08 -3.97
N ASP A 50 19.30 -13.20 -3.68
CA ASP A 50 19.80 -13.86 -2.47
C ASP A 50 19.72 -12.89 -1.27
N VAL A 51 18.49 -12.67 -0.80
CA VAL A 51 18.16 -11.79 0.34
C VAL A 51 17.07 -12.43 1.19
N ASP A 52 16.98 -12.03 2.44
CA ASP A 52 16.00 -12.53 3.42
C ASP A 52 14.75 -11.64 3.57
N PHE A 53 14.57 -10.68 2.68
CA PHE A 53 13.45 -9.74 2.68
C PHE A 53 12.87 -9.55 1.27
N LEU A 54 11.66 -9.00 1.17
CA LEU A 54 11.06 -8.61 -0.10
C LEU A 54 11.75 -7.33 -0.66
N PRO A 55 12.49 -7.42 -1.78
CA PRO A 55 13.12 -6.26 -2.42
C PRO A 55 12.09 -5.47 -3.24
N LEU A 56 11.14 -4.81 -2.55
CA LEU A 56 10.12 -3.96 -3.14
C LEU A 56 10.56 -2.50 -3.08
N THR A 57 10.61 -1.87 -4.25
CA THR A 57 10.90 -0.44 -4.39
C THR A 57 9.66 0.28 -4.93
N VAL A 58 9.21 1.31 -4.23
CA VAL A 58 8.13 2.20 -4.69
C VAL A 58 8.71 3.57 -4.97
N GLU A 59 8.46 4.10 -6.15
CA GLU A 59 8.92 5.41 -6.60
C GLU A 59 7.73 6.27 -7.04
N VAL A 60 7.64 7.48 -6.49
CA VAL A 60 6.67 8.49 -6.90
C VAL A 60 7.40 9.63 -7.60
N GLN A 61 7.02 9.90 -8.83
CA GLN A 61 7.61 10.91 -9.69
C GLN A 61 6.61 12.05 -9.95
N GLU A 62 6.82 13.16 -9.23
CA GLU A 62 6.12 14.42 -9.48
C GLU A 62 6.88 15.19 -10.57
N LYS A 63 6.27 15.30 -11.74
CA LYS A 63 6.88 16.02 -12.85
C LYS A 63 6.35 17.45 -12.89
N SER A 64 7.24 18.43 -13.00
CA SER A 64 6.88 19.86 -13.09
C SER A 64 5.88 20.14 -14.21
N TYR A 65 5.97 19.43 -15.33
CA TYR A 65 5.04 19.58 -16.45
C TYR A 65 3.61 19.17 -16.11
N ALA A 66 3.42 18.26 -15.13
CA ALA A 66 2.08 17.83 -14.71
C ALA A 66 1.24 19.00 -14.17
N ALA A 67 1.86 19.97 -13.55
CA ALA A 67 1.25 21.22 -13.09
C ALA A 67 1.45 22.39 -14.08
N GLY A 68 1.80 22.11 -15.34
CA GLY A 68 2.03 23.14 -16.37
C GLY A 68 3.28 24.00 -16.12
N LYS A 69 4.23 23.52 -15.30
CA LYS A 69 5.44 24.25 -14.91
C LYS A 69 6.71 23.65 -15.55
N MET A 70 7.73 24.45 -15.65
CA MET A 70 9.07 23.98 -16.00
C MET A 70 9.91 23.79 -14.72
N PRO A 71 10.81 22.77 -14.68
CA PRO A 71 11.72 22.61 -13.56
C PRO A 71 12.49 23.89 -13.28
N GLY A 72 12.63 24.23 -11.98
CA GLY A 72 13.41 25.38 -11.55
C GLY A 72 14.93 25.18 -11.73
N GLY A 73 15.69 26.17 -11.27
CA GLY A 73 17.15 26.12 -11.29
C GLY A 73 17.78 26.31 -12.67
N PHE A 74 19.13 26.36 -12.69
CA PHE A 74 19.94 26.67 -13.88
C PHE A 74 19.83 25.56 -14.96
N PHE A 75 19.84 24.29 -14.54
CA PHE A 75 19.87 23.14 -15.45
C PHE A 75 18.50 22.78 -16.05
N LYS A 76 17.42 23.37 -15.57
CA LYS A 76 16.05 23.06 -16.02
C LYS A 76 15.73 21.55 -16.00
N ARG A 77 16.19 20.86 -14.97
CA ARG A 77 15.95 19.43 -14.74
C ARG A 77 15.16 19.23 -13.46
N GLU A 78 14.42 18.13 -13.39
CA GLU A 78 13.78 17.68 -12.16
C GLU A 78 14.86 17.45 -11.08
N GLY A 79 14.58 17.93 -9.88
CA GLY A 79 15.47 17.78 -8.72
C GLY A 79 15.29 16.44 -8.00
N ARG A 80 15.66 16.43 -6.74
CA ARG A 80 15.33 15.31 -5.84
C ARG A 80 13.82 15.24 -5.63
N PRO A 81 13.26 14.04 -5.35
CA PRO A 81 11.86 13.91 -4.94
C PRO A 81 11.53 14.84 -3.78
N SER A 82 10.31 15.37 -3.77
CA SER A 82 9.79 16.16 -2.65
C SER A 82 9.65 15.29 -1.38
N GLU A 83 9.60 15.89 -0.21
CA GLU A 83 9.30 15.16 1.03
C GLU A 83 7.95 14.45 0.92
N GLN A 84 6.96 15.09 0.32
CA GLN A 84 5.64 14.51 0.09
C GLN A 84 5.71 13.29 -0.84
N ALA A 85 6.48 13.35 -1.92
CA ALA A 85 6.68 12.20 -2.81
C ALA A 85 7.32 11.00 -2.06
N ILE A 86 8.30 11.26 -1.17
CA ILE A 86 8.91 10.22 -0.33
C ILE A 86 7.90 9.63 0.65
N LEU A 87 7.07 10.46 1.29
CA LEU A 87 6.01 9.99 2.18
C LEU A 87 4.97 9.17 1.42
N ASN A 88 4.59 9.59 0.21
CA ASN A 88 3.67 8.85 -0.64
C ASN A 88 4.24 7.49 -1.07
N CYS A 89 5.56 7.37 -1.33
CA CYS A 89 6.19 6.07 -1.58
C CYS A 89 5.97 5.12 -0.39
N ARG A 90 6.16 5.60 0.84
CA ARG A 90 5.96 4.81 2.05
C ARG A 90 4.48 4.47 2.28
N LEU A 91 3.59 5.39 1.96
CA LEU A 91 2.15 5.21 2.08
C LEU A 91 1.64 4.10 1.14
N VAL A 92 2.21 4.00 -0.06
CA VAL A 92 1.92 2.94 -1.02
C VAL A 92 2.54 1.60 -0.61
N ASP A 93 3.78 1.60 -0.15
CA ASP A 93 4.51 0.38 0.23
C ASP A 93 3.84 -0.36 1.42
N ARG A 94 3.40 0.38 2.44
CA ARG A 94 2.90 -0.18 3.70
C ARG A 94 1.71 -1.16 3.55
N PRO A 95 0.63 -0.86 2.81
CA PRO A 95 -0.48 -1.77 2.66
C PRO A 95 -0.23 -2.91 1.67
N LEU A 96 0.72 -2.75 0.73
CA LEU A 96 0.97 -3.73 -0.33
C LEU A 96 2.00 -4.79 0.10
N ARG A 97 3.05 -4.39 0.77
CA ARG A 97 4.16 -5.27 1.18
C ARG A 97 3.71 -6.54 1.92
N PRO A 98 2.80 -6.50 2.91
CA PRO A 98 2.36 -7.68 3.64
C PRO A 98 1.58 -8.70 2.81
N LEU A 99 1.08 -8.30 1.63
CA LEU A 99 0.24 -9.13 0.77
C LEU A 99 1.04 -9.95 -0.26
N PHE A 100 2.36 -9.73 -0.34
CA PHE A 100 3.24 -10.59 -1.12
C PHE A 100 3.52 -11.90 -0.36
N PRO A 101 3.72 -13.02 -1.08
CA PRO A 101 4.15 -14.27 -0.46
C PRO A 101 5.48 -14.10 0.30
N LYS A 102 5.61 -14.73 1.46
CA LYS A 102 6.80 -14.61 2.33
C LYS A 102 8.12 -15.03 1.64
N ASN A 103 8.04 -15.96 0.71
CA ASN A 103 9.17 -16.49 -0.06
C ASN A 103 9.37 -15.80 -1.42
N TYR A 104 8.74 -14.66 -1.64
CA TYR A 104 8.93 -13.87 -2.85
C TYR A 104 10.10 -12.89 -2.68
N HIS A 105 11.21 -13.15 -3.36
CA HIS A 105 12.45 -12.38 -3.25
C HIS A 105 12.90 -11.76 -4.58
N ASN A 106 12.00 -11.65 -5.55
CA ASN A 106 12.30 -11.00 -6.82
C ASN A 106 12.27 -9.48 -6.67
N ASP A 107 13.29 -8.81 -7.23
CA ASP A 107 13.37 -7.35 -7.24
C ASP A 107 12.16 -6.76 -7.98
N THR A 108 11.28 -6.11 -7.23
CA THR A 108 10.00 -5.59 -7.71
C THR A 108 9.97 -4.08 -7.59
N GLN A 109 9.65 -3.39 -8.68
CA GLN A 109 9.54 -1.95 -8.71
C GLN A 109 8.13 -1.52 -9.09
N ILE A 110 7.56 -0.61 -8.28
CA ILE A 110 6.33 0.11 -8.58
C ILE A 110 6.68 1.56 -8.85
N ALA A 111 6.38 2.06 -10.05
CA ALA A 111 6.60 3.45 -10.40
C ALA A 111 5.27 4.17 -10.64
N ILE A 112 5.06 5.26 -9.90
CA ILE A 112 3.89 6.12 -9.97
C ILE A 112 4.35 7.46 -10.56
N THR A 113 3.85 7.80 -11.75
CA THR A 113 4.18 9.05 -12.41
C THR A 113 2.95 9.94 -12.51
N VAL A 114 3.02 11.13 -11.95
CA VAL A 114 1.98 12.14 -12.10
C VAL A 114 2.13 12.76 -13.48
N LEU A 115 1.18 12.48 -14.38
CA LEU A 115 1.19 12.98 -15.77
C LEU A 115 0.49 14.32 -15.91
N SER A 116 -0.58 14.54 -15.15
CA SER A 116 -1.34 15.77 -15.07
C SER A 116 -1.92 15.95 -13.68
N THR A 117 -2.11 17.17 -13.22
CA THR A 117 -2.79 17.49 -11.96
C THR A 117 -3.47 18.84 -12.03
N ASP A 118 -4.68 18.93 -11.51
CA ASP A 118 -5.41 20.18 -11.27
C ASP A 118 -4.96 20.90 -9.99
N LEU A 119 -4.14 20.24 -9.15
CA LEU A 119 -3.74 20.68 -7.83
C LEU A 119 -4.90 20.78 -6.82
N GLU A 120 -6.02 20.15 -7.12
CA GLU A 120 -7.20 20.13 -6.24
C GLU A 120 -7.24 18.86 -5.39
N LEU A 121 -6.89 17.70 -5.99
CA LEU A 121 -6.99 16.40 -5.33
C LEU A 121 -5.64 15.87 -4.85
N PRO A 122 -5.58 15.37 -3.60
CA PRO A 122 -4.48 14.51 -3.18
C PRO A 122 -4.43 13.24 -4.03
N TYR A 123 -3.23 12.85 -4.46
CA TYR A 123 -3.05 11.67 -5.30
C TYR A 123 -2.52 10.44 -4.53
N SER A 124 -2.32 10.55 -3.22
CA SER A 124 -1.79 9.49 -2.34
C SER A 124 -2.62 8.20 -2.41
N SER A 125 -3.93 8.30 -2.20
CA SER A 125 -4.86 7.18 -2.28
C SER A 125 -4.95 6.60 -3.70
N LEU A 126 -4.91 7.46 -4.74
CA LEU A 126 -4.86 7.04 -6.14
C LEU A 126 -3.59 6.24 -6.45
N GLY A 127 -2.45 6.63 -5.84
CA GLY A 127 -1.19 5.92 -5.96
C GLY A 127 -1.26 4.49 -5.40
N ILE A 128 -1.88 4.31 -4.24
CA ILE A 128 -2.09 2.97 -3.63
C ILE A 128 -3.00 2.12 -4.52
N LEU A 129 -4.13 2.68 -4.94
CA LEU A 129 -5.10 2.00 -5.80
C LEU A 129 -4.46 1.58 -7.13
N GLY A 130 -3.71 2.49 -7.76
CA GLY A 130 -3.01 2.22 -9.01
C GLY A 130 -1.93 1.16 -8.89
N ALA A 131 -1.16 1.19 -7.80
CA ALA A 131 -0.16 0.18 -7.52
C ALA A 131 -0.78 -1.21 -7.33
N SER A 132 -1.89 -1.28 -6.57
CA SER A 132 -2.67 -2.52 -6.44
C SER A 132 -3.16 -3.00 -7.80
N MET A 133 -3.79 -2.14 -8.62
CA MET A 133 -4.29 -2.52 -9.94
C MET A 133 -3.19 -3.00 -10.88
N ALA A 134 -2.03 -2.31 -10.92
CA ALA A 134 -0.89 -2.71 -11.75
C ALA A 134 -0.35 -4.08 -11.34
N LEU A 135 -0.21 -4.33 -10.03
CA LEU A 135 0.18 -5.64 -9.51
C LEU A 135 -0.86 -6.71 -9.83
N MET A 136 -2.15 -6.41 -9.66
CA MET A 136 -3.22 -7.38 -9.85
C MET A 136 -3.36 -7.84 -11.31
N VAL A 137 -3.16 -6.96 -12.31
CA VAL A 137 -3.24 -7.35 -13.73
C VAL A 137 -1.94 -7.97 -14.26
N SER A 138 -0.82 -7.85 -13.53
CA SER A 138 0.47 -8.46 -13.89
C SER A 138 0.53 -9.94 -13.54
N ASP A 139 1.61 -10.59 -13.92
CA ASP A 139 1.97 -11.95 -13.52
C ASP A 139 2.71 -12.02 -12.18
N ILE A 140 3.01 -10.87 -11.57
CA ILE A 140 3.63 -10.78 -10.24
C ILE A 140 2.70 -11.46 -9.20
N PRO A 141 3.24 -12.28 -8.28
CA PRO A 141 2.44 -13.04 -7.31
C PRO A 141 1.86 -12.14 -6.21
N PHE A 142 0.79 -11.46 -6.56
CA PHE A 142 0.02 -10.58 -5.71
C PHE A 142 -1.45 -10.87 -5.93
N ASN A 143 -2.15 -11.41 -4.92
CA ASN A 143 -3.46 -12.02 -5.10
C ASN A 143 -4.61 -11.25 -4.44
N GLU A 144 -4.31 -10.30 -3.58
CA GLU A 144 -5.33 -9.56 -2.83
C GLU A 144 -5.42 -8.10 -3.31
N PRO A 145 -6.56 -7.69 -3.90
CA PRO A 145 -6.76 -6.31 -4.32
C PRO A 145 -6.90 -5.38 -3.13
N VAL A 146 -6.22 -4.23 -3.21
CA VAL A 146 -6.26 -3.18 -2.19
C VAL A 146 -6.98 -1.96 -2.73
N GLY A 147 -8.00 -1.51 -2.01
CA GLY A 147 -8.62 -0.20 -2.19
C GLY A 147 -7.96 0.84 -1.27
N ALA A 148 -8.05 2.12 -1.63
CA ALA A 148 -7.58 3.21 -0.79
C ALA A 148 -8.37 4.49 -1.03
N CYS A 149 -8.75 5.16 0.04
CA CYS A 149 -9.39 6.48 -0.03
C CYS A 149 -8.94 7.39 1.12
N GLU A 150 -9.14 8.67 0.93
CA GLU A 150 -9.02 9.69 1.98
C GLU A 150 -10.39 10.07 2.52
N ILE A 151 -10.46 10.33 3.84
CA ILE A 151 -11.65 10.84 4.51
C ILE A 151 -11.27 12.13 5.21
N GLY A 152 -12.03 13.19 4.94
CA GLY A 152 -11.98 14.44 5.68
C GLY A 152 -13.23 14.63 6.53
N TYR A 153 -13.15 15.52 7.54
CA TYR A 153 -14.29 15.94 8.35
C TYR A 153 -14.39 17.48 8.34
N VAL A 154 -15.40 17.96 7.63
CA VAL A 154 -15.59 19.42 7.38
C VAL A 154 -17.04 19.78 7.68
N ASP A 155 -17.26 20.84 8.45
CA ASP A 155 -18.58 21.35 8.80
C ASP A 155 -19.56 20.33 9.37
N GLY A 156 -19.04 19.31 10.09
CA GLY A 156 -19.85 18.28 10.71
C GLY A 156 -20.16 17.07 9.81
N GLU A 157 -19.59 17.00 8.59
CA GLU A 157 -19.81 15.92 7.64
C GLU A 157 -18.50 15.20 7.24
N LEU A 158 -18.58 13.88 7.07
CA LEU A 158 -17.49 13.08 6.53
C LEU A 158 -17.50 13.16 5.01
N ILE A 159 -16.35 13.52 4.43
CA ILE A 159 -16.17 13.68 2.98
C ILE A 159 -15.18 12.62 2.48
N VAL A 160 -15.58 11.87 1.45
CA VAL A 160 -14.72 10.89 0.77
C VAL A 160 -13.91 11.60 -0.31
N ASN A 161 -12.60 11.41 -0.32
CA ASN A 161 -11.63 12.01 -1.22
C ASN A 161 -11.76 13.56 -1.26
N PRO A 162 -11.55 14.24 -0.12
CA PRO A 162 -11.63 15.68 -0.01
C PRO A 162 -10.58 16.37 -0.87
N THR A 163 -10.87 17.61 -1.28
CA THR A 163 -9.89 18.48 -1.94
C THR A 163 -8.86 19.01 -0.94
N TYR A 164 -7.74 19.54 -1.43
CA TYR A 164 -6.76 20.23 -0.58
C TYR A 164 -7.38 21.40 0.19
N GLU A 165 -8.28 22.19 -0.43
CA GLU A 165 -8.99 23.27 0.23
C GLU A 165 -9.87 22.77 1.39
N GLN A 166 -10.55 21.62 1.18
CA GLN A 166 -11.34 20.99 2.23
C GLN A 166 -10.46 20.44 3.36
N LEU A 167 -9.28 19.88 3.02
CA LEU A 167 -8.33 19.37 4.01
C LEU A 167 -7.72 20.49 4.88
N GLU A 168 -7.53 21.70 4.33
CA GLU A 168 -7.04 22.86 5.11
C GLU A 168 -7.95 23.25 6.30
N VAL A 169 -9.25 23.03 6.14
CA VAL A 169 -10.27 23.36 7.17
C VAL A 169 -10.80 22.11 7.90
N SER A 170 -10.31 20.94 7.54
CA SER A 170 -10.77 19.65 8.08
C SER A 170 -10.17 19.38 9.46
N ASP A 171 -11.00 18.95 10.42
CA ASP A 171 -10.55 18.48 11.73
C ASP A 171 -10.03 17.02 11.69
N LEU A 172 -10.22 16.31 10.59
CA LEU A 172 -9.72 14.96 10.36
C LEU A 172 -9.17 14.82 8.94
N GLN A 173 -7.94 14.36 8.83
CA GLN A 173 -7.37 13.84 7.57
C GLN A 173 -7.02 12.37 7.80
N LEU A 174 -7.73 11.48 7.15
CA LEU A 174 -7.61 10.03 7.35
C LEU A 174 -7.41 9.33 6.03
N THR A 175 -6.25 8.72 5.81
CA THR A 175 -5.99 7.84 4.67
C THR A 175 -6.12 6.40 5.12
N VAL A 176 -6.98 5.65 4.44
CA VAL A 176 -7.26 4.23 4.75
C VAL A 176 -7.03 3.40 3.51
N ALA A 177 -6.24 2.34 3.65
CA ALA A 177 -6.11 1.31 2.62
C ALA A 177 -6.47 -0.07 3.20
N GLY A 178 -7.17 -0.88 2.41
CA GLY A 178 -7.63 -2.19 2.85
C GLY A 178 -8.02 -3.11 1.71
N THR A 179 -8.10 -4.38 2.03
CA THR A 179 -8.68 -5.42 1.17
C THR A 179 -10.21 -5.44 1.32
N SER A 180 -10.89 -6.36 0.64
CA SER A 180 -12.32 -6.57 0.87
C SER A 180 -12.65 -7.09 2.28
N GLU A 181 -11.68 -7.63 3.01
CA GLU A 181 -11.90 -8.30 4.31
C GLU A 181 -11.40 -7.46 5.49
N ALA A 182 -10.31 -6.69 5.31
CA ALA A 182 -9.67 -6.00 6.41
C ALA A 182 -9.01 -4.68 6.00
N ILE A 183 -8.96 -3.75 6.96
CA ILE A 183 -8.14 -2.54 6.86
C ILE A 183 -6.67 -2.95 7.06
N MET A 184 -5.82 -2.59 6.10
CA MET A 184 -4.39 -2.92 6.09
C MET A 184 -3.52 -1.76 6.60
N MET A 185 -3.94 -0.53 6.34
CA MET A 185 -3.18 0.66 6.68
C MET A 185 -4.11 1.81 7.03
N VAL A 186 -3.76 2.52 8.09
CA VAL A 186 -4.39 3.77 8.51
C VAL A 186 -3.29 4.80 8.75
N GLU A 187 -3.49 5.99 8.21
CA GLU A 187 -2.69 7.17 8.51
C GLU A 187 -3.63 8.34 8.81
N ALA A 188 -3.50 8.94 9.98
CA ALA A 188 -4.43 9.96 10.43
C ALA A 188 -3.70 11.19 11.00
N GLY A 189 -4.20 12.37 10.63
CA GLY A 189 -4.01 13.63 11.34
C GLY A 189 -5.36 14.10 11.86
N ALA A 190 -5.47 14.43 13.15
CA ALA A 190 -6.74 14.80 13.74
C ALA A 190 -6.57 15.95 14.75
N ASN A 191 -7.57 16.84 14.80
CA ASN A 191 -7.67 17.95 15.73
C ASN A 191 -8.76 17.64 16.77
N PHE A 192 -8.45 16.76 17.74
CA PHE A 192 -9.33 16.36 18.85
C PHE A 192 -10.72 15.83 18.43
N VAL A 193 -10.79 15.03 17.39
CA VAL A 193 -12.03 14.32 17.02
C VAL A 193 -12.34 13.20 18.00
N SER A 194 -13.63 12.83 18.14
CA SER A 194 -14.02 11.74 19.03
C SER A 194 -13.67 10.36 18.43
N GLU A 195 -13.55 9.36 19.30
CA GLU A 195 -13.28 7.98 18.85
C GLU A 195 -14.45 7.42 18.03
N GLU A 196 -15.69 7.79 18.38
CA GLU A 196 -16.88 7.38 17.62
C GLU A 196 -16.85 7.90 16.20
N LEU A 197 -16.49 9.19 16.00
CA LEU A 197 -16.36 9.78 14.67
C LEU A 197 -15.25 9.11 13.87
N LEU A 198 -14.13 8.78 14.50
CA LEU A 198 -13.03 8.06 13.84
C LEU A 198 -13.47 6.67 13.38
N LEU A 199 -14.26 5.96 14.19
CA LEU A 199 -14.80 4.65 13.80
C LEU A 199 -15.79 4.77 12.63
N GLU A 200 -16.64 5.80 12.60
CA GLU A 200 -17.53 6.08 11.47
C GLU A 200 -16.71 6.36 10.20
N ALA A 201 -15.65 7.17 10.29
CA ALA A 201 -14.76 7.47 9.17
C ALA A 201 -14.04 6.22 8.64
N LEU A 202 -13.56 5.34 9.53
CA LEU A 202 -12.95 4.06 9.15
C LEU A 202 -13.93 3.12 8.45
N ASN A 203 -15.16 3.03 8.93
CA ASN A 203 -16.20 2.22 8.30
C ASN A 203 -16.55 2.77 6.91
N LEU A 204 -16.74 4.08 6.78
CA LEU A 204 -17.00 4.74 5.49
C LEU A 204 -15.86 4.49 4.50
N ALA A 205 -14.61 4.57 4.95
CA ALA A 205 -13.45 4.28 4.14
C ALA A 205 -13.44 2.82 3.68
N GLN A 206 -13.69 1.88 4.57
CA GLN A 206 -13.70 0.45 4.25
C GLN A 206 -14.81 0.09 3.27
N GLU A 207 -15.99 0.67 3.37
CA GLU A 207 -17.07 0.49 2.38
C GLU A 207 -16.64 0.90 0.96
N ASN A 208 -15.88 1.99 0.84
CA ASN A 208 -15.34 2.44 -0.46
C ASN A 208 -14.18 1.56 -0.93
N ASN A 209 -13.31 1.10 -0.03
CA ASN A 209 -12.23 0.15 -0.35
C ASN A 209 -12.78 -1.17 -0.89
N ILE A 210 -13.88 -1.68 -0.33
CA ILE A 210 -14.57 -2.89 -0.84
C ILE A 210 -15.04 -2.69 -2.28
N LYS A 211 -15.67 -1.55 -2.61
CA LYS A 211 -16.11 -1.26 -3.99
C LYS A 211 -14.94 -1.24 -4.97
N MET A 212 -13.79 -0.66 -4.55
CA MET A 212 -12.56 -0.66 -5.36
C MET A 212 -11.98 -2.05 -5.54
N ALA A 213 -11.99 -2.88 -4.49
CA ALA A 213 -11.52 -4.27 -4.56
C ALA A 213 -12.41 -5.13 -5.47
N GLU A 214 -13.72 -4.95 -5.41
CA GLU A 214 -14.66 -5.65 -6.29
C GLU A 214 -14.48 -5.27 -7.77
N LEU A 215 -14.24 -3.99 -8.07
CA LEU A 215 -13.90 -3.57 -9.42
C LEU A 215 -12.60 -4.23 -9.89
N GLN A 216 -11.56 -4.24 -9.06
CA GLN A 216 -10.29 -4.88 -9.40
C GLN A 216 -10.47 -6.37 -9.72
N LYS A 217 -11.29 -7.10 -8.95
CA LYS A 217 -11.60 -8.52 -9.24
C LYS A 217 -12.21 -8.70 -10.63
N LYS A 218 -13.14 -7.82 -11.03
CA LYS A 218 -13.72 -7.84 -12.40
C LYS A 218 -12.68 -7.55 -13.47
N ILE A 219 -11.80 -6.56 -13.24
CA ILE A 219 -10.72 -6.21 -14.18
C ILE A 219 -9.77 -7.39 -14.38
N ILE A 220 -9.45 -8.12 -13.30
CA ILE A 220 -8.57 -9.30 -13.36
C ILE A 220 -9.19 -10.41 -14.18
N GLU A 221 -10.50 -10.67 -14.01
CA GLU A 221 -11.22 -11.67 -14.79
C GLU A 221 -11.17 -11.36 -16.29
N ASP A 222 -11.18 -10.06 -16.66
CA ASP A 222 -11.20 -9.62 -18.06
C ASP A 222 -9.80 -9.60 -18.71
N ILE A 223 -8.79 -9.08 -17.99
CA ILE A 223 -7.48 -8.75 -18.58
C ILE A 223 -6.27 -9.18 -17.73
N GLY A 224 -6.51 -9.82 -16.57
CA GLY A 224 -5.43 -10.26 -15.68
C GLY A 224 -4.56 -11.33 -16.35
N LYS A 225 -3.27 -11.30 -16.06
CA LYS A 225 -2.33 -12.35 -16.42
C LYS A 225 -2.35 -13.47 -15.39
N GLU A 226 -2.00 -14.67 -15.80
CA GLU A 226 -1.77 -15.79 -14.88
C GLU A 226 -0.58 -15.46 -13.97
N LYS A 227 -0.75 -15.69 -12.65
CA LYS A 227 0.28 -15.37 -11.66
C LYS A 227 1.43 -16.37 -11.71
N ASN A 228 2.66 -15.87 -11.58
CA ASN A 228 3.83 -16.71 -11.43
C ASN A 228 3.70 -17.55 -10.16
N ILE A 229 3.93 -18.85 -10.30
CA ILE A 229 3.86 -19.78 -9.17
C ILE A 229 5.19 -19.70 -8.41
N ILE A 230 5.10 -19.36 -7.13
CA ILE A 230 6.24 -19.47 -6.22
C ILE A 230 6.12 -20.81 -5.51
N GLU A 231 7.19 -21.60 -5.58
CA GLU A 231 7.28 -22.84 -4.80
C GLU A 231 7.13 -22.49 -3.32
N ALA A 232 6.14 -23.08 -2.67
CA ALA A 232 6.01 -22.95 -1.23
C ALA A 232 7.29 -23.50 -0.59
N ILE A 233 7.97 -22.68 0.21
CA ILE A 233 8.98 -23.22 1.10
C ILE A 233 8.19 -24.16 2.02
N GLU A 234 8.44 -25.46 1.92
CA GLU A 234 8.04 -26.37 2.99
C GLU A 234 8.73 -25.80 4.25
N GLU A 235 7.97 -25.10 5.08
CA GLU A 235 8.46 -24.78 6.42
C GLU A 235 8.85 -26.13 7.00
N ASP A 236 10.16 -26.32 7.21
CA ASP A 236 10.65 -27.48 7.94
C ASP A 236 9.94 -27.50 9.29
N THR A 237 8.81 -28.17 9.33
CA THR A 237 7.96 -28.33 10.51
C THR A 237 8.61 -29.27 11.53
N ILE A 238 9.93 -29.18 11.68
CA ILE A 238 10.67 -29.73 12.81
C ILE A 238 10.63 -28.71 13.98
N ILE A 239 9.61 -27.90 14.07
CA ILE A 239 9.33 -27.24 15.34
C ILE A 239 8.61 -28.28 16.20
N ASN A 240 9.41 -28.97 17.01
CA ASN A 240 8.90 -29.94 17.94
C ASN A 240 7.83 -29.28 18.83
N SER A 241 6.64 -29.86 18.92
CA SER A 241 5.55 -29.38 19.77
C SER A 241 6.01 -29.18 21.24
N GLU A 242 6.92 -30.00 21.72
CA GLU A 242 7.53 -29.86 23.05
C GLU A 242 8.33 -28.55 23.19
N LEU A 243 9.00 -28.09 22.12
CA LEU A 243 9.72 -26.82 22.11
C LEU A 243 8.79 -25.62 22.16
N ILE A 244 7.67 -25.66 21.41
CA ILE A 244 6.64 -24.62 21.44
C ILE A 244 6.04 -24.53 22.83
N ASP A 245 5.66 -25.66 23.43
CA ASP A 245 5.04 -25.71 24.75
C ASP A 245 5.99 -25.21 25.86
N SER A 246 7.26 -25.62 25.84
CA SER A 246 8.27 -25.18 26.80
C SER A 246 8.57 -23.68 26.65
N SER A 247 8.69 -23.18 25.41
CA SER A 247 8.95 -21.76 25.14
C SER A 247 7.78 -20.88 25.54
N SER A 248 6.56 -21.32 25.24
CA SER A 248 5.33 -20.61 25.62
C SER A 248 5.19 -20.51 27.15
N LYS A 249 5.53 -21.59 27.87
CA LYS A 249 5.55 -21.59 29.34
C LYS A 249 6.53 -20.57 29.90
N LYS A 250 7.79 -20.61 29.44
CA LYS A 250 8.84 -19.67 29.87
C LYS A 250 8.49 -18.22 29.54
N LEU A 251 7.92 -17.95 28.36
CA LEU A 251 7.47 -16.63 27.99
C LEU A 251 6.34 -16.10 28.89
N ASN A 252 5.36 -16.91 29.20
CA ASN A 252 4.27 -16.55 30.11
C ASN A 252 4.81 -16.26 31.53
N GLU A 253 5.73 -17.07 32.04
CA GLU A 253 6.39 -16.83 33.34
C GLU A 253 7.16 -15.49 33.35
N LEU A 254 7.81 -15.10 32.26
CA LEU A 254 8.47 -13.79 32.13
C LEU A 254 7.47 -12.62 32.13
N TYR A 255 6.34 -12.77 31.44
CA TYR A 255 5.28 -11.75 31.46
C TYR A 255 4.63 -11.59 32.83
N ASP A 256 4.44 -12.68 33.59
CA ASP A 256 3.84 -12.69 34.92
C ASP A 256 4.74 -12.00 35.97
N GLN A 257 6.03 -11.91 35.74
CA GLN A 257 7.00 -11.25 36.65
C GLN A 257 6.87 -9.73 36.69
N GLY A 258 6.13 -9.11 35.76
CA GLY A 258 5.92 -7.67 35.73
C GLY A 258 7.21 -6.85 35.49
N LEU A 259 8.17 -7.39 34.76
CA LEU A 259 9.45 -6.77 34.45
C LEU A 259 9.28 -5.47 33.65
N SER A 260 10.24 -4.56 33.80
CA SER A 260 10.32 -3.38 32.93
C SER A 260 10.60 -3.79 31.47
N LYS A 261 10.30 -2.89 30.52
CA LYS A 261 10.50 -3.15 29.10
C LYS A 261 11.93 -3.58 28.73
N SER A 262 12.94 -2.99 29.40
CA SER A 262 14.36 -3.33 29.16
C SER A 262 14.72 -4.70 29.72
N GLU A 263 14.32 -5.00 30.97
CA GLU A 263 14.55 -6.29 31.61
C GLU A 263 13.86 -7.43 30.85
N LEU A 264 12.62 -7.22 30.43
CA LEU A 264 11.88 -8.19 29.63
C LEU A 264 12.56 -8.46 28.29
N SER A 265 13.13 -7.43 27.64
CA SER A 265 13.89 -7.57 26.40
C SER A 265 15.16 -8.38 26.58
N GLU A 266 15.91 -8.16 27.67
CA GLU A 266 17.11 -8.93 27.99
C GLU A 266 16.80 -10.40 28.27
N GLU A 267 15.76 -10.68 29.05
CA GLU A 267 15.38 -12.06 29.39
C GLU A 267 14.83 -12.81 28.14
N LYS A 268 14.10 -12.13 27.26
CA LYS A 268 13.71 -12.70 25.97
C LYS A 268 14.91 -13.04 25.08
N SER A 269 15.92 -12.17 25.02
CA SER A 269 17.14 -12.44 24.26
C SER A 269 17.87 -13.67 24.80
N LYS A 270 17.98 -13.82 26.13
CA LYS A 270 18.57 -15.00 26.75
C LYS A 270 17.80 -16.29 26.43
N LEU A 271 16.45 -16.19 26.42
CA LEU A 271 15.59 -17.32 26.03
C LEU A 271 15.80 -17.73 24.58
N VAL A 272 15.95 -16.76 23.66
CA VAL A 272 16.26 -17.04 22.25
C VAL A 272 17.63 -17.70 22.11
N ASP A 273 18.66 -17.23 22.84
CA ASP A 273 19.99 -17.82 22.82
C ASP A 273 19.97 -19.26 23.37
N GLU A 274 19.25 -19.55 24.47
CA GLU A 274 19.05 -20.89 24.96
C GLU A 274 18.41 -21.83 23.93
N LEU A 275 17.37 -21.35 23.25
CA LEU A 275 16.66 -22.11 22.23
C LEU A 275 17.52 -22.37 20.99
N SER A 276 18.34 -21.40 20.57
CA SER A 276 19.26 -21.57 19.45
C SER A 276 20.39 -22.59 19.75
N LEU A 277 20.83 -22.67 20.98
CA LEU A 277 21.85 -23.66 21.41
C LEU A 277 21.30 -25.10 21.45
N ILE A 278 19.99 -25.28 21.64
CA ILE A 278 19.35 -26.60 21.64
C ILE A 278 19.24 -27.16 20.21
N HIS A 279 19.25 -26.31 19.17
CA HIS A 279 19.16 -26.70 17.75
C HIS A 279 20.53 -26.94 17.08
N ILE A 280 21.62 -26.59 17.71
CA ILE A 280 22.98 -26.90 17.23
C ILE A 280 23.47 -28.21 17.79
#